data_c1424314f670d5dd95688b552308a2a0
#
_entry.id   c1424314f670d5dd95688b552308a2a0
#
_cell.length_a   1.000
_cell.length_b   1.000
_cell.length_c   1.000
_cell.angle_alpha   90.00
_cell.angle_beta   90.00
_cell.angle_gamma   90.00
#
_symmetry.space_group_name_H-M   'P 1'
#
loop_
_entity.id
_entity.type
_entity.pdbx_description
1 polymer ?
#
loop_
_entity_poly.entity_id
_entity_poly.type
_entity_poly.pdbx_seq_one_letter_code
_entity_poly.pdbx_strand_id
1 'polypeptide(L)'
;MAPQSTPSRFPSRRLAVAAALACGTLLTACGGGSSDTPPTQTVTSVSQPDATADSANANASGSDTASSLDSVVDTTTALGQVAAQSAAAAPADREQALSASTASAVTNLTVDCAGGGTATLSITGGTLASEANGQLDAGEHFTVTYAQCTGHAGWTQLNGSVEMDVTSADYSTSPTTLAVSLTVTDLAVSTPHGSATLNGTATISRSVVTSNGTTTTTSNLTVPGATLTTSYNARSGSFTLSNLDATRTLTSVAGITTASQYSGSHTLSGTADGRTFSYTVSTTGNVNYDATGALASGAWTVVRPDATIETTVANGTVIITVDDGNNGSIDNTWTFPAAQLNAAAG
;
A
#
# COMPACT_ATOMS: atom_id res chain seq x y z
N MET A 1 9.98 23.55 31.71
CA MET A 1 10.16 23.82 30.28
C MET A 1 10.15 22.45 29.60
N ALA A 2 9.00 22.04 29.07
CA ALA A 2 8.85 20.78 28.34
C ALA A 2 9.33 21.02 26.90
N PRO A 3 10.04 20.07 26.27
CA PRO A 3 10.43 20.20 24.88
C PRO A 3 9.17 20.12 24.01
N GLN A 4 8.92 21.13 23.19
CA GLN A 4 7.92 21.10 22.15
C GLN A 4 8.35 20.06 21.11
N SER A 5 7.59 18.98 21.00
CA SER A 5 7.71 18.03 19.89
C SER A 5 7.26 18.75 18.62
N THR A 6 8.18 19.06 17.75
CA THR A 6 7.89 19.49 16.38
C THR A 6 7.19 18.34 15.64
N PRO A 7 6.04 18.58 15.00
CA PRO A 7 5.38 17.55 14.20
C PRO A 7 6.33 17.14 13.06
N SER A 8 6.61 15.85 12.98
CA SER A 8 7.40 15.27 11.89
C SER A 8 6.68 15.57 10.58
N ARG A 9 7.35 16.30 9.69
CA ARG A 9 6.88 16.51 8.32
C ARG A 9 6.98 15.16 7.60
N PHE A 10 5.85 14.48 7.45
CA PHE A 10 5.77 13.34 6.54
C PHE A 10 6.05 13.85 5.14
N PRO A 11 7.01 13.27 4.40
CA PRO A 11 7.12 13.54 2.98
C PRO A 11 5.84 12.99 2.34
N SER A 12 5.04 13.88 1.76
CA SER A 12 3.85 13.54 0.98
C SER A 12 4.30 12.75 -0.26
N ARG A 13 4.49 11.45 -0.11
CA ARG A 13 4.63 10.57 -1.25
C ARG A 13 3.28 10.50 -1.93
N ARG A 14 3.29 10.84 -3.18
CA ARG A 14 2.17 10.73 -4.09
C ARG A 14 1.73 9.27 -4.14
N LEU A 15 0.50 8.98 -3.73
CA LEU A 15 -0.19 7.75 -4.07
C LEU A 15 -0.47 7.84 -5.59
N ALA A 16 0.57 7.66 -6.38
CA ALA A 16 0.44 7.54 -7.82
C ALA A 16 0.34 6.06 -8.14
N VAL A 17 -0.88 5.52 -8.05
CA VAL A 17 -1.18 4.29 -8.79
C VAL A 17 -1.22 4.69 -10.25
N ALA A 18 -0.06 4.69 -10.90
CA ALA A 18 0.06 4.97 -12.31
C ALA A 18 -0.28 3.71 -13.08
N ALA A 19 -1.47 3.67 -13.64
CA ALA A 19 -1.82 2.74 -14.71
C ALA A 19 -1.20 3.27 -16.02
N ALA A 20 0.08 3.04 -16.26
CA ALA A 20 0.71 3.28 -17.55
C ALA A 20 0.54 2.03 -18.44
N LEU A 21 -0.50 2.00 -19.27
CA LEU A 21 -0.62 1.02 -20.35
C LEU A 21 -0.07 1.63 -21.63
N ALA A 22 1.04 1.07 -22.12
CA ALA A 22 1.57 1.35 -23.45
C ALA A 22 0.62 0.79 -24.51
N CYS A 23 0.18 1.66 -25.43
CA CYS A 23 -0.70 1.31 -26.56
C CYS A 23 0.13 0.69 -27.68
N GLY A 24 0.20 -0.65 -27.74
CA GLY A 24 0.74 -1.39 -28.89
C GLY A 24 -0.30 -1.52 -30.00
N THR A 25 -0.05 -0.96 -31.17
CA THR A 25 -0.89 -1.06 -32.37
C THR A 25 -0.86 -2.48 -32.96
N LEU A 26 -2.02 -3.16 -32.98
CA LEU A 26 -2.18 -4.43 -33.68
C LEU A 26 -2.43 -4.18 -35.16
N LEU A 27 -1.51 -4.61 -36.02
CA LEU A 27 -1.74 -4.79 -37.46
C LEU A 27 -2.50 -6.09 -37.66
N THR A 28 -3.75 -5.98 -38.12
CA THR A 28 -4.54 -7.12 -38.60
C THR A 28 -4.05 -7.56 -39.96
N ALA A 29 -3.41 -8.72 -40.05
CA ALA A 29 -3.19 -9.42 -41.33
C ALA A 29 -4.30 -10.46 -41.53
N CYS A 30 -5.21 -10.18 -42.46
CA CYS A 30 -6.18 -11.14 -42.94
C CYS A 30 -5.53 -11.91 -44.14
N GLY A 31 -5.32 -13.21 -43.97
CA GLY A 31 -4.84 -14.10 -45.03
C GLY A 31 -5.46 -15.48 -44.87
N GLY A 32 -6.44 -15.81 -45.71
CA GLY A 32 -7.09 -17.11 -45.76
C GLY A 32 -6.19 -18.18 -46.41
N GLY A 33 -6.23 -19.37 -45.84
CA GLY A 33 -5.57 -20.56 -46.37
C GLY A 33 -5.91 -21.76 -45.50
N SER A 34 -6.81 -22.63 -45.98
CA SER A 34 -7.18 -23.88 -45.34
C SER A 34 -6.07 -24.91 -45.46
N SER A 35 -5.49 -25.34 -44.34
CA SER A 35 -4.82 -26.62 -44.20
C SER A 35 -5.01 -27.11 -42.74
N ASP A 36 -5.52 -28.34 -42.60
CA ASP A 36 -5.77 -29.04 -41.37
C ASP A 36 -4.44 -29.39 -40.63
N THR A 37 -3.77 -28.41 -40.14
CA THR A 37 -2.72 -28.53 -39.13
C THR A 37 -3.32 -28.04 -37.84
N PRO A 38 -3.12 -28.73 -36.67
CA PRO A 38 -3.56 -28.20 -35.37
C PRO A 38 -3.05 -26.77 -35.24
N PRO A 39 -3.85 -25.82 -34.74
CA PRO A 39 -3.40 -24.45 -34.62
C PRO A 39 -2.15 -24.42 -33.72
N THR A 40 -1.01 -24.19 -34.32
CA THR A 40 0.18 -23.80 -33.60
C THR A 40 -0.22 -22.50 -32.92
N GLN A 41 -0.34 -22.49 -31.59
CA GLN A 41 -0.56 -21.26 -30.86
C GLN A 41 0.61 -20.33 -31.22
N THR A 42 0.31 -19.27 -31.93
CA THR A 42 1.30 -18.26 -32.24
C THR A 42 1.56 -17.54 -30.88
N VAL A 43 2.60 -17.92 -30.19
CA VAL A 43 3.05 -17.22 -29.00
C VAL A 43 3.43 -15.82 -29.44
N THR A 44 2.67 -14.82 -28.98
CA THR A 44 2.98 -13.43 -29.28
C THR A 44 4.12 -13.03 -28.35
N SER A 45 5.29 -12.73 -28.92
CA SER A 45 6.45 -12.32 -28.13
C SER A 45 6.16 -11.02 -27.36
N VAL A 46 6.50 -11.02 -26.08
CA VAL A 46 6.36 -9.84 -25.21
C VAL A 46 7.41 -8.80 -25.61
N SER A 47 6.98 -7.58 -25.90
CA SER A 47 7.90 -6.50 -26.22
C SER A 47 8.63 -5.95 -24.99
N GLN A 48 9.81 -5.34 -25.18
CA GLN A 48 10.55 -4.69 -24.09
C GLN A 48 9.70 -3.64 -23.33
N PRO A 49 8.95 -2.72 -23.97
CA PRO A 49 8.10 -1.78 -23.25
C PRO A 49 7.04 -2.46 -22.40
N ASP A 50 6.38 -3.52 -22.92
CA ASP A 50 5.35 -4.25 -22.19
C ASP A 50 5.95 -5.00 -20.97
N ALA A 51 7.07 -5.70 -21.16
CA ALA A 51 7.79 -6.39 -20.09
C ALA A 51 8.25 -5.40 -18.99
N THR A 52 8.73 -4.23 -19.40
CA THR A 52 9.16 -3.18 -18.46
C THR A 52 7.97 -2.64 -17.67
N ALA A 53 6.85 -2.35 -18.34
CA ALA A 53 5.64 -1.85 -17.69
C ALA A 53 5.02 -2.88 -16.74
N ASP A 54 4.90 -4.13 -17.19
CA ASP A 54 4.36 -5.23 -16.35
C ASP A 54 5.21 -5.46 -15.11
N SER A 55 6.55 -5.50 -15.28
CA SER A 55 7.49 -5.65 -14.18
C SER A 55 7.40 -4.50 -13.18
N ALA A 56 7.38 -3.25 -13.65
CA ALA A 56 7.30 -2.07 -12.81
C ALA A 56 5.97 -2.00 -12.04
N ASN A 57 4.84 -2.22 -12.72
CA ASN A 57 3.51 -2.19 -12.14
C ASN A 57 3.31 -3.33 -11.13
N ALA A 58 3.82 -4.52 -11.42
CA ALA A 58 3.73 -5.68 -10.54
C ALA A 58 4.47 -5.42 -9.22
N ASN A 59 5.70 -4.92 -9.26
CA ASN A 59 6.45 -4.57 -8.05
C ASN A 59 5.78 -3.43 -7.27
N ALA A 60 5.35 -2.36 -7.97
CA ALA A 60 4.70 -1.22 -7.35
C ALA A 60 3.39 -1.61 -6.66
N SER A 61 2.55 -2.46 -7.28
CA SER A 61 1.24 -2.84 -6.72
C SER A 61 1.37 -3.50 -5.34
N GLY A 62 2.34 -4.38 -5.14
CA GLY A 62 2.60 -5.01 -3.85
C GLY A 62 3.23 -4.07 -2.83
N SER A 63 4.32 -3.38 -3.20
CA SER A 63 5.07 -2.51 -2.29
C SER A 63 4.28 -1.28 -1.86
N ASP A 64 3.50 -0.68 -2.77
CA ASP A 64 2.69 0.51 -2.47
C ASP A 64 1.46 0.16 -1.65
N THR A 65 0.84 -1.02 -1.90
CA THR A 65 -0.23 -1.53 -1.04
C THR A 65 0.27 -1.73 0.38
N ALA A 66 1.41 -2.42 0.55
CA ALA A 66 2.01 -2.63 1.86
C ALA A 66 2.36 -1.30 2.56
N SER A 67 2.93 -0.34 1.83
CA SER A 67 3.24 1.00 2.35
C SER A 67 2.00 1.79 2.76
N SER A 68 0.93 1.70 1.97
CA SER A 68 -0.33 2.40 2.23
C SER A 68 -1.02 1.86 3.48
N LEU A 69 -1.07 0.54 3.63
CA LEU A 69 -1.67 -0.12 4.80
C LEU A 69 -0.89 0.21 6.08
N ASP A 70 0.44 0.19 6.05
CA ASP A 70 1.26 0.67 7.18
C ASP A 70 0.94 2.12 7.55
N SER A 71 0.78 2.98 6.55
CA SER A 71 0.44 4.40 6.77
C SER A 71 -0.96 4.59 7.36
N VAL A 72 -1.92 3.72 7.02
CA VAL A 72 -3.26 3.71 7.62
C VAL A 72 -3.16 3.39 9.12
N VAL A 73 -2.39 2.37 9.50
CA VAL A 73 -2.16 2.03 10.92
C VAL A 73 -1.53 3.19 11.66
N ASP A 74 -0.46 3.80 11.11
CA ASP A 74 0.22 4.94 11.73
C ASP A 74 -0.72 6.14 11.91
N THR A 75 -1.52 6.45 10.88
CA THR A 75 -2.47 7.57 10.92
C THR A 75 -3.57 7.33 11.95
N THR A 76 -4.14 6.12 12.00
CA THR A 76 -5.19 5.75 12.96
C THR A 76 -4.65 5.80 14.39
N THR A 77 -3.43 5.29 14.60
CA THR A 77 -2.74 5.38 15.90
C THR A 77 -2.53 6.83 16.33
N ALA A 78 -2.07 7.70 15.42
CA ALA A 78 -1.86 9.12 15.71
C ALA A 78 -3.18 9.84 16.04
N LEU A 79 -4.27 9.53 15.33
CA LEU A 79 -5.60 10.08 15.63
C LEU A 79 -6.12 9.60 16.98
N GLY A 80 -5.90 8.33 17.34
CA GLY A 80 -6.22 7.78 18.66
C GLY A 80 -5.51 8.55 19.78
N GLN A 81 -4.21 8.82 19.61
CA GLN A 81 -3.42 9.63 20.56
C GLN A 81 -3.96 11.06 20.71
N VAL A 82 -4.36 11.71 19.61
CA VAL A 82 -4.97 13.05 19.67
C VAL A 82 -6.32 13.00 20.41
N ALA A 83 -7.12 11.96 20.19
CA ALA A 83 -8.40 11.76 20.88
C ALA A 83 -8.19 11.61 22.39
N ALA A 84 -7.24 10.77 22.80
CA ALA A 84 -6.88 10.56 24.21
C ALA A 84 -6.41 11.85 24.89
N GLN A 85 -5.54 12.64 24.25
CA GLN A 85 -5.08 13.93 24.76
C GLN A 85 -6.22 14.94 24.90
N SER A 86 -7.15 14.95 23.94
CA SER A 86 -8.33 15.83 23.98
C SER A 86 -9.30 15.44 25.09
N ALA A 87 -9.44 14.15 25.37
CA ALA A 87 -10.24 13.65 26.48
C ALA A 87 -9.62 13.99 27.86
N ALA A 88 -8.29 13.87 27.99
CA ALA A 88 -7.56 14.21 29.20
C ALA A 88 -7.58 15.72 29.51
N ALA A 89 -7.76 16.58 28.53
CA ALA A 89 -7.90 18.04 28.69
C ALA A 89 -9.32 18.50 29.04
N ALA A 90 -10.30 17.57 29.13
CA ALA A 90 -11.68 17.90 29.50
C ALA A 90 -11.82 18.29 30.99
N PRO A 91 -12.75 19.19 31.38
CA PRO A 91 -12.97 19.56 32.78
C PRO A 91 -13.31 18.34 33.66
N ALA A 92 -12.85 18.35 34.93
CA ALA A 92 -12.97 17.25 35.90
C ALA A 92 -14.41 16.73 36.10
N ASP A 93 -15.42 17.55 35.88
CA ASP A 93 -16.84 17.16 35.94
C ASP A 93 -17.24 16.13 34.84
N ARG A 94 -16.50 16.08 33.75
CA ARG A 94 -16.68 15.09 32.65
C ARG A 94 -15.96 13.78 32.95
N GLU A 95 -14.84 13.80 33.64
CA GLU A 95 -14.11 12.61 34.08
C GLU A 95 -14.96 11.73 35.01
N GLN A 96 -15.77 12.35 35.90
CA GLN A 96 -16.64 11.62 36.84
C GLN A 96 -17.84 10.97 36.09
N ALA A 97 -18.33 11.56 35.00
CA ALA A 97 -19.37 10.99 34.16
C ALA A 97 -18.83 9.85 33.26
N LEU A 98 -17.58 9.94 32.83
CA LEU A 98 -16.91 8.96 31.98
C LEU A 98 -16.40 7.75 32.79
N SER A 99 -15.93 7.95 34.04
CA SER A 99 -15.49 6.85 34.91
C SER A 99 -16.65 6.02 35.50
N ALA A 100 -17.89 6.54 35.49
CA ALA A 100 -19.10 5.82 35.89
C ALA A 100 -19.73 4.97 34.79
N SER A 101 -19.28 5.12 33.53
CA SER A 101 -19.77 4.35 32.39
C SER A 101 -18.94 3.08 32.21
N THR A 102 -19.40 1.98 32.79
CA THR A 102 -18.90 0.62 32.50
C THR A 102 -19.38 0.07 31.15
N ALA A 103 -20.10 0.87 30.38
CA ALA A 103 -20.47 0.58 29.00
C ALA A 103 -19.40 1.14 28.06
N SER A 104 -19.00 0.37 27.06
CA SER A 104 -18.11 0.72 25.96
C SER A 104 -18.22 2.21 25.62
N ALA A 105 -17.24 3.01 26.07
CA ALA A 105 -17.27 4.43 25.79
C ALA A 105 -17.06 4.64 24.30
N VAL A 106 -18.11 5.04 23.58
CA VAL A 106 -17.98 5.50 22.19
C VAL A 106 -17.42 6.91 22.27
N THR A 107 -16.16 7.08 21.95
CA THR A 107 -15.55 8.39 21.82
C THR A 107 -15.55 8.77 20.35
N ASN A 108 -16.35 9.76 19.98
CA ASN A 108 -16.33 10.32 18.63
C ASN A 108 -15.53 11.62 18.67
N LEU A 109 -14.47 11.67 17.91
CA LEU A 109 -13.65 12.85 17.68
C LEU A 109 -13.74 13.25 16.21
N THR A 110 -14.27 14.44 15.95
CA THR A 110 -14.22 15.01 14.60
C THR A 110 -13.13 16.06 14.55
N VAL A 111 -12.23 15.93 13.59
CA VAL A 111 -11.15 16.87 13.32
C VAL A 111 -11.32 17.45 11.92
N ASP A 112 -11.06 18.75 11.78
CA ASP A 112 -11.02 19.40 10.49
C ASP A 112 -9.73 19.02 9.76
N CYS A 113 -9.84 18.62 8.52
CA CYS A 113 -8.69 18.33 7.67
C CYS A 113 -8.03 19.65 7.23
N ALA A 114 -6.70 19.66 7.11
CA ALA A 114 -5.91 20.87 6.89
C ALA A 114 -6.30 21.68 5.64
N GLY A 115 -6.84 21.03 4.63
CA GLY A 115 -7.29 21.68 3.38
C GLY A 115 -8.81 21.77 3.25
N GLY A 116 -9.58 21.39 4.30
CA GLY A 116 -11.04 21.34 4.31
C GLY A 116 -11.63 19.93 4.39
N GLY A 117 -12.91 19.83 4.72
CA GLY A 117 -13.55 18.57 5.04
C GLY A 117 -13.19 18.06 6.44
N THR A 118 -13.67 16.88 6.81
CA THR A 118 -13.54 16.34 8.17
C THR A 118 -13.11 14.88 8.15
N ALA A 119 -12.39 14.47 9.22
CA ALA A 119 -12.18 13.08 9.59
C ALA A 119 -12.83 12.85 10.96
N THR A 120 -13.72 11.86 11.04
CA THR A 120 -14.37 11.47 12.28
C THR A 120 -13.81 10.13 12.73
N LEU A 121 -13.18 10.12 13.91
CA LEU A 121 -12.71 8.93 14.59
C LEU A 121 -13.76 8.49 15.60
N SER A 122 -14.13 7.23 15.56
CA SER A 122 -14.95 6.56 16.58
C SER A 122 -14.12 5.44 17.20
N ILE A 123 -14.10 5.35 18.52
CA ILE A 123 -13.37 4.34 19.27
C ILE A 123 -14.36 3.57 20.13
N THR A 124 -14.31 2.24 20.07
CA THR A 124 -15.09 1.32 20.89
C THR A 124 -14.21 0.17 21.40
N GLY A 125 -14.65 -0.50 22.48
CA GLY A 125 -13.93 -1.66 23.02
C GLY A 125 -12.77 -1.34 23.95
N GLY A 126 -12.27 -0.11 23.94
CA GLY A 126 -11.25 0.37 24.86
C GLY A 126 -11.82 1.06 26.09
N THR A 127 -10.96 1.40 27.05
CA THR A 127 -11.25 2.32 28.14
C THR A 127 -10.52 3.63 27.89
N LEU A 128 -11.10 4.76 28.29
CA LEU A 128 -10.40 6.06 28.20
C LEU A 128 -9.05 6.06 28.96
N ALA A 129 -8.89 5.16 29.92
CA ALA A 129 -7.62 4.98 30.65
C ALA A 129 -6.58 4.24 29.78
N SER A 130 -6.97 3.29 28.93
CA SER A 130 -6.06 2.63 27.99
C SER A 130 -5.59 3.61 26.92
N GLU A 131 -6.47 4.45 26.42
CA GLU A 131 -6.13 5.46 25.41
C GLU A 131 -5.26 6.61 25.95
N ALA A 132 -5.33 6.91 27.24
CA ALA A 132 -4.51 7.94 27.90
C ALA A 132 -3.00 7.63 27.88
N ASN A 133 -2.60 6.37 27.74
CA ASN A 133 -1.19 5.97 27.62
C ASN A 133 -0.62 6.24 26.21
N GLY A 134 -1.47 6.57 25.21
CA GLY A 134 -1.09 6.81 23.82
C GLY A 134 -0.66 5.55 23.06
N GLN A 135 -1.06 4.36 23.55
CA GLN A 135 -0.81 3.06 22.93
C GLN A 135 -2.13 2.44 22.51
N LEU A 136 -2.09 1.57 21.53
CA LEU A 136 -3.23 0.76 21.11
C LEU A 136 -3.27 -0.50 21.98
N ASP A 137 -4.43 -0.81 22.55
CA ASP A 137 -4.62 -2.00 23.38
C ASP A 137 -5.46 -3.06 22.68
N ALA A 138 -5.21 -4.32 22.99
CA ALA A 138 -5.96 -5.43 22.39
C ALA A 138 -7.45 -5.34 22.70
N GLY A 139 -8.30 -5.50 21.69
CA GLY A 139 -9.76 -5.41 21.80
C GLY A 139 -10.31 -4.00 21.49
N GLU A 140 -9.46 -3.02 21.22
CA GLU A 140 -9.91 -1.71 20.73
C GLU A 140 -10.34 -1.81 19.26
N HIS A 141 -11.41 -1.10 18.95
CA HIS A 141 -11.94 -0.96 17.59
C HIS A 141 -12.03 0.52 17.24
N PHE A 142 -11.42 0.86 16.12
CA PHE A 142 -11.36 2.23 15.58
C PHE A 142 -12.08 2.26 14.24
N THR A 143 -12.93 3.27 14.06
CA THR A 143 -13.51 3.60 12.76
C THR A 143 -13.13 5.03 12.41
N VAL A 144 -12.45 5.23 11.28
CA VAL A 144 -12.16 6.56 10.74
C VAL A 144 -13.01 6.77 9.50
N THR A 145 -13.88 7.78 9.53
CA THR A 145 -14.69 8.18 8.38
C THR A 145 -14.18 9.51 7.84
N TYR A 146 -13.83 9.53 6.58
CA TYR A 146 -13.39 10.72 5.86
C TYR A 146 -14.55 11.31 5.06
N ALA A 147 -14.82 12.59 5.25
CA ALA A 147 -15.82 13.33 4.51
C ALA A 147 -15.16 14.54 3.83
N GLN A 148 -14.88 14.42 2.55
CA GLN A 148 -14.21 15.45 1.74
C GLN A 148 -12.91 15.95 2.38
N CYS A 149 -12.23 15.06 3.10
CA CYS A 149 -11.01 15.39 3.84
C CYS A 149 -9.90 15.73 2.85
N THR A 150 -9.40 16.96 2.89
CA THR A 150 -8.39 17.47 1.97
C THR A 150 -7.06 17.62 2.70
N GLY A 151 -5.97 17.12 2.10
CA GLY A 151 -4.62 17.21 2.65
C GLY A 151 -4.05 18.64 2.60
N HIS A 152 -2.82 18.80 3.09
CA HIS A 152 -2.17 20.10 3.32
C HIS A 152 -2.03 20.98 2.08
N ALA A 153 -2.14 20.44 0.87
CA ALA A 153 -2.06 21.19 -0.39
C ALA A 153 -3.41 21.42 -1.07
N GLY A 154 -4.53 20.97 -0.48
CA GLY A 154 -5.88 21.16 -1.06
C GLY A 154 -6.18 20.33 -2.32
N TRP A 155 -5.27 19.47 -2.73
CA TRP A 155 -5.34 18.75 -4.01
C TRP A 155 -5.53 17.23 -3.90
N THR A 156 -5.62 16.70 -2.67
CA THR A 156 -6.00 15.30 -2.44
C THR A 156 -7.22 15.29 -1.54
N GLN A 157 -8.32 14.76 -2.04
CA GLN A 157 -9.54 14.59 -1.25
C GLN A 157 -9.73 13.12 -0.91
N LEU A 158 -10.03 12.85 0.36
CA LEU A 158 -10.36 11.52 0.87
C LEU A 158 -11.84 11.46 1.24
N ASN A 159 -12.50 10.37 0.86
CA ASN A 159 -13.85 9.99 1.29
C ASN A 159 -13.84 8.50 1.61
N GLY A 160 -14.84 8.04 2.40
CA GLY A 160 -14.96 6.63 2.74
C GLY A 160 -14.55 6.34 4.17
N SER A 161 -14.40 5.07 4.51
CA SER A 161 -14.09 4.66 5.89
C SER A 161 -13.02 3.58 5.97
N VAL A 162 -12.32 3.59 7.10
CA VAL A 162 -11.39 2.54 7.51
C VAL A 162 -11.76 2.11 8.91
N GLU A 163 -11.97 0.81 9.09
CA GLU A 163 -12.15 0.17 10.39
C GLU A 163 -10.86 -0.57 10.74
N MET A 164 -10.43 -0.47 11.99
CA MET A 164 -9.25 -1.14 12.51
C MET A 164 -9.58 -1.80 13.84
N ASP A 165 -9.40 -3.11 13.91
CA ASP A 165 -9.49 -3.91 15.13
C ASP A 165 -8.08 -4.22 15.64
N VAL A 166 -7.77 -3.88 16.88
CA VAL A 166 -6.53 -4.27 17.53
C VAL A 166 -6.67 -5.68 18.08
N THR A 167 -6.04 -6.65 17.43
CA THR A 167 -6.14 -8.06 17.82
C THR A 167 -5.14 -8.46 18.90
N SER A 168 -3.96 -7.83 18.92
CA SER A 168 -2.98 -7.97 20.01
C SER A 168 -2.03 -6.78 20.04
N ALA A 169 -1.53 -6.46 21.23
CA ALA A 169 -0.50 -5.44 21.44
C ALA A 169 0.37 -5.79 22.65
N ASP A 170 1.68 -5.64 22.52
CA ASP A 170 2.65 -5.76 23.63
C ASP A 170 3.73 -4.68 23.47
N TYR A 171 3.72 -3.73 24.42
CA TYR A 171 4.71 -2.65 24.50
C TYR A 171 5.65 -2.81 25.68
N SER A 172 5.50 -3.88 26.47
CA SER A 172 6.28 -4.12 27.69
C SER A 172 7.64 -4.75 27.40
N THR A 173 7.80 -5.36 26.23
CA THR A 173 9.01 -6.06 25.81
C THR A 173 9.65 -5.42 24.58
N SER A 174 10.90 -5.77 24.30
CA SER A 174 11.55 -5.47 23.04
C SER A 174 11.80 -6.80 22.30
N PRO A 175 11.29 -6.95 21.07
CA PRO A 175 10.53 -5.99 20.27
C PRO A 175 9.13 -5.68 20.86
N THR A 176 8.66 -4.45 20.68
CA THR A 176 7.24 -4.16 20.85
C THR A 176 6.46 -4.74 19.68
N THR A 177 5.26 -5.25 19.93
CA THR A 177 4.44 -5.88 18.89
C THR A 177 3.02 -5.31 18.86
N LEU A 178 2.45 -5.28 17.65
CA LEU A 178 1.08 -4.85 17.39
C LEU A 178 0.51 -5.73 16.26
N ALA A 179 -0.69 -6.26 16.44
CA ALA A 179 -1.42 -6.89 15.34
C ALA A 179 -2.80 -6.26 15.21
N VAL A 180 -3.17 -5.95 13.97
CA VAL A 180 -4.44 -5.31 13.62
C VAL A 180 -5.10 -6.00 12.44
N SER A 181 -6.43 -5.92 12.40
CA SER A 181 -7.26 -6.24 11.25
C SER A 181 -7.85 -4.94 10.69
N LEU A 182 -7.79 -4.75 9.39
CA LEU A 182 -8.30 -3.56 8.70
C LEU A 182 -9.44 -3.95 7.76
N THR A 183 -10.49 -3.13 7.74
CA THR A 183 -11.53 -3.14 6.70
C THR A 183 -11.61 -1.74 6.09
N VAL A 184 -11.42 -1.68 4.78
CA VAL A 184 -11.47 -0.44 4.00
C VAL A 184 -12.73 -0.46 3.16
N THR A 185 -13.59 0.56 3.32
CA THR A 185 -14.85 0.66 2.61
C THR A 185 -14.92 2.00 1.86
N ASP A 186 -15.03 1.91 0.53
CA ASP A 186 -15.18 3.03 -0.39
C ASP A 186 -14.19 4.17 -0.14
N LEU A 187 -12.94 3.81 0.22
CA LEU A 187 -11.90 4.79 0.45
C LEU A 187 -11.49 5.40 -0.89
N ALA A 188 -12.13 6.52 -1.22
CA ALA A 188 -11.92 7.26 -2.45
C ALA A 188 -10.88 8.36 -2.24
N VAL A 189 -9.84 8.34 -3.07
CA VAL A 189 -8.81 9.37 -3.16
C VAL A 189 -9.00 10.12 -4.47
N SER A 190 -9.22 11.43 -4.40
CA SER A 190 -9.35 12.28 -5.59
C SER A 190 -8.18 13.25 -5.69
N THR A 191 -7.65 13.39 -6.89
CA THR A 191 -6.59 14.35 -7.25
C THR A 191 -7.05 15.18 -8.45
N PRO A 192 -6.37 16.29 -8.80
CA PRO A 192 -6.70 17.04 -10.01
C PRO A 192 -6.62 16.24 -11.31
N HIS A 193 -5.95 15.09 -11.29
CA HIS A 193 -5.72 14.26 -12.47
C HIS A 193 -6.61 13.02 -12.53
N GLY A 194 -7.30 12.66 -11.43
CA GLY A 194 -8.17 11.49 -11.40
C GLY A 194 -8.53 11.06 -9.99
N SER A 195 -9.19 9.91 -9.91
CA SER A 195 -9.62 9.31 -8.65
C SER A 195 -9.31 7.83 -8.58
N ALA A 196 -9.17 7.33 -7.35
CA ALA A 196 -9.06 5.91 -7.07
C ALA A 196 -9.96 5.56 -5.89
N THR A 197 -10.65 4.42 -5.94
CA THR A 197 -11.46 3.91 -4.83
C THR A 197 -10.96 2.52 -4.44
N LEU A 198 -10.66 2.35 -3.16
CA LEU A 198 -10.16 1.10 -2.58
C LEU A 198 -11.23 0.49 -1.67
N ASN A 199 -11.47 -0.82 -1.84
CA ASN A 199 -12.25 -1.66 -0.95
C ASN A 199 -11.49 -2.95 -0.64
N GLY A 200 -11.55 -3.43 0.60
CA GLY A 200 -10.93 -4.71 0.96
C GLY A 200 -10.62 -4.86 2.43
N THR A 201 -10.04 -6.00 2.77
CA THR A 201 -9.60 -6.31 4.14
C THR A 201 -8.12 -6.64 4.15
N ALA A 202 -7.46 -6.37 5.27
CA ALA A 202 -6.06 -6.70 5.49
C ALA A 202 -5.81 -7.09 6.94
N THR A 203 -4.79 -7.90 7.19
CA THR A 203 -4.23 -8.11 8.52
C THR A 203 -2.78 -7.63 8.52
N ILE A 204 -2.36 -6.97 9.59
CA ILE A 204 -1.00 -6.47 9.75
C ILE A 204 -0.49 -6.91 11.11
N SER A 205 0.68 -7.56 11.12
CA SER A 205 1.43 -7.86 12.33
C SER A 205 2.74 -7.08 12.29
N ARG A 206 2.94 -6.21 13.25
CA ARG A 206 4.08 -5.28 13.32
C ARG A 206 4.97 -5.59 14.51
N SER A 207 6.27 -5.51 14.31
CA SER A 207 7.30 -5.62 15.32
C SER A 207 8.24 -4.42 15.22
N VAL A 208 8.54 -3.77 16.36
CA VAL A 208 9.41 -2.58 16.39
C VAL A 208 10.55 -2.81 17.38
N VAL A 209 11.78 -2.66 16.88
CA VAL A 209 13.01 -2.72 17.68
C VAL A 209 13.73 -1.38 17.59
N THR A 210 14.05 -0.80 18.73
CA THR A 210 14.90 0.39 18.80
C THR A 210 16.20 0.06 19.51
N SER A 211 17.33 0.29 18.82
CA SER A 211 18.67 0.06 19.34
C SER A 211 19.61 1.15 18.83
N ASN A 212 20.38 1.76 19.73
CA ASN A 212 21.40 2.77 19.39
C ASN A 212 20.87 3.92 18.50
N GLY A 213 19.64 4.40 18.77
CA GLY A 213 19.02 5.49 18.00
C GLY A 213 18.51 5.09 16.61
N THR A 214 18.63 3.81 16.25
CA THR A 214 18.04 3.23 15.05
C THR A 214 16.76 2.47 15.42
N THR A 215 15.67 2.75 14.73
CA THR A 215 14.41 2.01 14.86
C THR A 215 14.18 1.18 13.61
N THR A 216 13.97 -0.10 13.80
CA THR A 216 13.57 -1.04 12.74
C THR A 216 12.14 -1.48 12.99
N THR A 217 11.27 -1.22 12.04
CA THR A 217 9.87 -1.66 12.04
C THR A 217 9.71 -2.73 10.97
N THR A 218 9.28 -3.92 11.37
CA THR A 218 8.95 -5.02 10.46
C THR A 218 7.45 -5.25 10.51
N SER A 219 6.77 -5.17 9.36
CA SER A 219 5.35 -5.42 9.19
C SER A 219 5.15 -6.62 8.28
N ASN A 220 4.40 -7.62 8.75
CA ASN A 220 3.88 -8.71 7.93
C ASN A 220 2.44 -8.39 7.60
N LEU A 221 2.11 -8.42 6.30
CA LEU A 221 0.82 -8.00 5.77
C LEU A 221 0.20 -9.12 4.97
N THR A 222 -1.08 -9.36 5.21
CA THR A 222 -1.88 -10.30 4.41
C THR A 222 -3.12 -9.57 3.92
N VAL A 223 -3.35 -9.58 2.59
CA VAL A 223 -4.56 -9.07 1.95
C VAL A 223 -5.19 -10.19 1.16
N PRO A 224 -6.27 -10.82 1.67
CA PRO A 224 -6.97 -11.89 0.94
C PRO A 224 -7.54 -11.41 -0.38
N GLY A 225 -8.08 -10.20 -0.40
CA GLY A 225 -8.60 -9.55 -1.59
C GLY A 225 -8.92 -8.08 -1.36
N ALA A 226 -8.53 -7.25 -2.32
CA ALA A 226 -8.87 -5.85 -2.39
C ALA A 226 -9.22 -5.47 -3.82
N THR A 227 -10.20 -4.59 -3.99
CA THR A 227 -10.55 -4.02 -5.29
C THR A 227 -10.12 -2.57 -5.35
N LEU A 228 -9.51 -2.18 -6.44
CA LEU A 228 -9.10 -0.82 -6.74
C LEU A 228 -9.73 -0.39 -8.06
N THR A 229 -10.57 0.62 -8.02
CA THR A 229 -11.12 1.25 -9.22
C THR A 229 -10.43 2.58 -9.43
N THR A 230 -9.91 2.82 -10.62
CA THR A 230 -9.20 4.06 -10.96
C THR A 230 -9.85 4.76 -12.15
N SER A 231 -9.82 6.08 -12.13
CA SER A 231 -10.18 6.93 -13.25
C SER A 231 -9.15 8.06 -13.34
N TYR A 232 -8.40 8.12 -14.43
CA TYR A 232 -7.31 9.07 -14.61
C TYR A 232 -7.22 9.54 -16.05
N ASN A 233 -7.33 10.86 -16.28
CA ASN A 233 -7.21 11.48 -17.62
C ASN A 233 -7.99 10.74 -18.72
N ALA A 234 -9.28 10.46 -18.49
CA ALA A 234 -10.18 9.71 -19.37
C ALA A 234 -9.84 8.21 -19.54
N ARG A 235 -8.89 7.67 -18.78
CA ARG A 235 -8.63 6.24 -18.66
C ARG A 235 -9.28 5.70 -17.40
N SER A 236 -9.80 4.50 -17.47
CA SER A 236 -10.39 3.83 -16.32
C SER A 236 -9.91 2.40 -16.22
N GLY A 237 -9.76 1.94 -14.99
CA GLY A 237 -9.38 0.56 -14.72
C GLY A 237 -10.05 0.05 -13.46
N SER A 238 -10.28 -1.25 -13.43
CA SER A 238 -10.69 -1.96 -12.23
C SER A 238 -9.72 -3.11 -11.99
N PHE A 239 -9.13 -3.13 -10.83
CA PHE A 239 -8.07 -4.06 -10.45
C PHE A 239 -8.50 -4.83 -9.21
N THR A 240 -8.17 -6.10 -9.16
CA THR A 240 -8.27 -6.93 -7.97
C THR A 240 -6.86 -7.36 -7.58
N LEU A 241 -6.43 -6.96 -6.39
CA LEU A 241 -5.27 -7.50 -5.72
C LEU A 241 -5.75 -8.62 -4.81
N SER A 242 -5.18 -9.80 -4.92
CA SER A 242 -5.55 -10.93 -4.07
C SER A 242 -4.32 -11.71 -3.63
N ASN A 243 -4.48 -12.42 -2.50
CA ASN A 243 -3.46 -13.27 -1.94
C ASN A 243 -2.12 -12.52 -1.71
N LEU A 244 -2.18 -11.22 -1.33
CA LEU A 244 -0.97 -10.53 -0.93
C LEU A 244 -0.50 -11.11 0.41
N ASP A 245 0.70 -11.65 0.40
CA ASP A 245 1.47 -12.03 1.57
C ASP A 245 2.83 -11.35 1.47
N ALA A 246 3.07 -10.39 2.34
CA ALA A 246 4.21 -9.51 2.22
C ALA A 246 4.85 -9.19 3.58
N THR A 247 6.16 -9.01 3.54
CA THR A 247 6.93 -8.45 4.65
C THR A 247 7.53 -7.13 4.20
N ARG A 248 7.35 -6.10 5.01
CA ARG A 248 7.96 -4.80 4.83
C ARG A 248 8.81 -4.45 6.05
N THR A 249 10.05 -4.01 5.83
CA THR A 249 10.95 -3.56 6.89
C THR A 249 11.34 -2.11 6.62
N LEU A 250 11.13 -1.24 7.61
CA LEU A 250 11.55 0.15 7.60
C LEU A 250 12.68 0.33 8.59
N THR A 251 13.74 1.01 8.17
CA THR A 251 14.81 1.45 9.05
C THR A 251 14.78 2.98 9.14
N SER A 252 14.75 3.50 10.35
CA SER A 252 14.79 4.94 10.59
C SER A 252 15.83 5.29 11.64
N VAL A 253 16.44 6.48 11.48
CA VAL A 253 17.39 7.08 12.41
C VAL A 253 16.85 8.44 12.83
N ALA A 254 16.70 8.65 14.11
CA ALA A 254 16.10 9.88 14.66
C ALA A 254 14.74 10.23 14.04
N GLY A 255 13.90 9.21 13.73
CA GLY A 255 12.58 9.38 13.13
C GLY A 255 12.58 9.63 11.61
N ILE A 256 13.73 9.61 10.96
CA ILE A 256 13.85 9.77 9.51
C ILE A 256 14.07 8.40 8.87
N THR A 257 13.21 7.98 7.96
CA THR A 257 13.39 6.72 7.21
C THR A 257 14.64 6.80 6.36
N THR A 258 15.55 5.85 6.56
CA THR A 258 16.83 5.74 5.83
C THR A 258 16.84 4.62 4.80
N ALA A 259 16.02 3.59 5.00
CA ALA A 259 15.89 2.47 4.07
C ALA A 259 14.51 1.81 4.23
N SER A 260 14.04 1.19 3.15
CA SER A 260 12.85 0.34 3.16
C SER A 260 13.15 -0.93 2.38
N GLN A 261 12.65 -2.06 2.87
CA GLN A 261 12.72 -3.36 2.19
C GLN A 261 11.31 -3.91 2.04
N TYR A 262 11.08 -4.62 0.95
CA TYR A 262 9.84 -5.31 0.65
C TYR A 262 10.14 -6.70 0.13
N SER A 263 9.39 -7.70 0.57
CA SER A 263 9.35 -9.02 -0.04
C SER A 263 7.94 -9.56 0.05
N GLY A 264 7.49 -10.30 -0.95
CA GLY A 264 6.15 -10.88 -0.93
C GLY A 264 5.70 -11.47 -2.24
N SER A 265 4.48 -11.94 -2.23
CA SER A 265 3.76 -12.46 -3.40
C SER A 265 2.31 -11.98 -3.41
N HIS A 266 1.75 -11.84 -4.61
CA HIS A 266 0.34 -11.48 -4.80
C HIS A 266 -0.13 -11.84 -6.20
N THR A 267 -1.44 -11.81 -6.39
CA THR A 267 -2.07 -11.87 -7.71
C THR A 267 -2.72 -10.52 -8.00
N LEU A 268 -2.44 -9.96 -9.17
CA LEU A 268 -3.08 -8.76 -9.69
C LEU A 268 -3.85 -9.12 -10.95
N SER A 269 -5.15 -8.87 -10.98
CA SER A 269 -5.99 -9.10 -12.15
C SER A 269 -6.92 -7.91 -12.37
N GLY A 270 -7.39 -7.73 -13.60
CA GLY A 270 -8.32 -6.65 -13.86
C GLY A 270 -8.49 -6.30 -15.32
N THR A 271 -9.07 -5.14 -15.51
CA THR A 271 -9.23 -4.52 -16.82
C THR A 271 -8.71 -3.10 -16.77
N ALA A 272 -7.97 -2.71 -17.80
CA ALA A 272 -7.54 -1.34 -17.98
C ALA A 272 -7.68 -0.99 -19.47
N ASP A 273 -8.35 0.12 -19.77
CA ASP A 273 -8.62 0.58 -21.14
C ASP A 273 -9.21 -0.54 -22.05
N GLY A 274 -10.10 -1.38 -21.46
CA GLY A 274 -10.76 -2.49 -22.18
C GLY A 274 -9.91 -3.75 -22.37
N ARG A 275 -8.70 -3.81 -21.81
CA ARG A 275 -7.83 -5.00 -21.84
C ARG A 275 -7.89 -5.70 -20.49
N THR A 276 -8.04 -7.02 -20.51
CA THR A 276 -7.98 -7.88 -19.34
C THR A 276 -6.55 -8.39 -19.14
N PHE A 277 -6.09 -8.40 -17.89
CA PHE A 277 -4.81 -8.98 -17.52
C PHE A 277 -4.92 -9.78 -16.21
N SER A 278 -3.98 -10.69 -15.99
CA SER A 278 -3.83 -11.42 -14.75
C SER A 278 -2.35 -11.78 -14.57
N TYR A 279 -1.77 -11.39 -13.45
CA TYR A 279 -0.38 -11.67 -13.09
C TYR A 279 -0.31 -12.32 -11.72
N THR A 280 0.59 -13.30 -11.57
CA THR A 280 1.09 -13.69 -10.26
C THR A 280 2.49 -13.11 -10.09
N VAL A 281 2.71 -12.42 -8.99
CA VAL A 281 3.96 -11.71 -8.69
C VAL A 281 4.60 -12.34 -7.47
N SER A 282 5.91 -12.54 -7.50
CA SER A 282 6.67 -12.98 -6.34
C SER A 282 8.07 -12.36 -6.33
N THR A 283 8.55 -11.94 -5.17
CA THR A 283 9.93 -11.49 -5.02
C THR A 283 10.85 -12.67 -4.75
N THR A 284 12.08 -12.60 -5.27
CA THR A 284 13.14 -13.60 -5.03
C THR A 284 14.13 -13.08 -3.99
N GLY A 285 13.59 -12.64 -2.83
CA GLY A 285 14.34 -11.97 -1.78
C GLY A 285 13.84 -10.54 -1.55
N ASN A 286 14.64 -9.73 -0.86
CA ASN A 286 14.22 -8.36 -0.54
C ASN A 286 14.40 -7.42 -1.74
N VAL A 287 13.36 -6.65 -2.04
CA VAL A 287 13.42 -5.47 -2.89
C VAL A 287 13.72 -4.27 -1.99
N ASN A 288 14.84 -3.59 -2.25
CA ASN A 288 15.37 -2.54 -1.40
C ASN A 288 15.12 -1.17 -2.03
N TYR A 289 14.68 -0.22 -1.20
CA TYR A 289 14.47 1.17 -1.55
C TYR A 289 15.35 2.07 -0.68
N ASP A 290 15.90 3.11 -1.25
CA ASP A 290 16.70 4.09 -0.53
C ASP A 290 15.84 5.06 0.32
N ALA A 291 16.48 6.02 0.99
CA ALA A 291 15.82 7.04 1.80
C ALA A 291 14.84 7.93 1.01
N THR A 292 15.03 8.08 -0.31
CA THR A 292 14.12 8.81 -1.19
C THR A 292 12.97 7.92 -1.68
N GLY A 293 13.13 6.58 -1.47
CA GLY A 293 12.29 5.48 -1.87
C GLY A 293 12.43 5.13 -3.34
N ALA A 294 13.53 5.49 -3.93
CA ALA A 294 13.91 4.95 -5.22
C ALA A 294 14.36 3.50 -5.05
N LEU A 295 14.00 2.67 -6.03
CA LEU A 295 14.40 1.27 -6.08
C LEU A 295 15.93 1.18 -6.23
N ALA A 296 16.57 0.56 -5.26
CA ALA A 296 18.03 0.42 -5.18
C ALA A 296 18.51 -0.96 -5.66
N SER A 297 17.83 -2.03 -5.24
CA SER A 297 18.14 -3.40 -5.66
C SER A 297 16.98 -4.33 -5.39
N GLY A 298 16.97 -5.50 -6.02
CA GLY A 298 15.99 -6.57 -5.77
C GLY A 298 15.79 -7.47 -6.96
N ALA A 299 14.97 -8.50 -6.78
CA ALA A 299 14.57 -9.39 -7.87
C ALA A 299 13.13 -9.86 -7.64
N TRP A 300 12.36 -9.97 -8.72
CA TRP A 300 11.00 -10.48 -8.71
C TRP A 300 10.62 -11.09 -10.05
N THR A 301 9.61 -11.95 -10.01
CA THR A 301 9.04 -12.66 -11.14
C THR A 301 7.58 -12.26 -11.30
N VAL A 302 7.17 -12.02 -12.53
CA VAL A 302 5.79 -11.80 -12.96
C VAL A 302 5.40 -12.94 -13.88
N VAL A 303 4.46 -13.76 -13.45
CA VAL A 303 3.93 -14.86 -14.27
C VAL A 303 2.60 -14.43 -14.89
N ARG A 304 2.56 -14.40 -16.20
CA ARG A 304 1.39 -14.18 -17.04
C ARG A 304 0.93 -15.51 -17.61
N PRO A 305 -0.29 -15.62 -18.17
CA PRO A 305 -0.74 -16.83 -18.86
C PRO A 305 0.12 -17.22 -20.08
N ASP A 306 0.75 -16.23 -20.71
CA ASP A 306 1.49 -16.33 -21.96
C ASP A 306 3.00 -16.10 -21.84
N ALA A 307 3.49 -15.67 -20.67
CA ALA A 307 4.91 -15.40 -20.46
C ALA A 307 5.30 -15.34 -18.98
N THR A 308 6.57 -15.63 -18.69
CA THR A 308 7.20 -15.33 -17.40
C THR A 308 8.23 -14.22 -17.59
N ILE A 309 8.15 -13.18 -16.76
CA ILE A 309 9.05 -12.02 -16.76
C ILE A 309 9.83 -12.04 -15.47
N GLU A 310 11.15 -12.17 -15.55
CA GLU A 310 12.02 -12.06 -14.39
C GLU A 310 12.77 -10.73 -14.45
N THR A 311 12.81 -10.03 -13.33
CA THR A 311 13.47 -8.73 -13.21
C THR A 311 14.50 -8.78 -12.08
N THR A 312 15.71 -8.33 -12.37
CA THR A 312 16.76 -8.13 -11.39
C THR A 312 17.28 -6.70 -11.46
N VAL A 313 17.39 -6.06 -10.30
CA VAL A 313 17.94 -4.70 -10.15
C VAL A 313 19.16 -4.76 -9.26
N ALA A 314 20.30 -4.33 -9.77
CA ALA A 314 21.54 -4.26 -9.02
C ALA A 314 22.45 -3.14 -9.57
N ASN A 315 23.11 -2.41 -8.68
CA ASN A 315 24.10 -1.37 -9.03
C ASN A 315 23.58 -0.35 -10.07
N GLY A 316 22.31 0.07 -9.94
CA GLY A 316 21.67 1.03 -10.85
C GLY A 316 21.31 0.48 -12.23
N THR A 317 21.44 -0.83 -12.44
CA THR A 317 21.12 -1.53 -13.69
C THR A 317 19.96 -2.48 -13.47
N VAL A 318 19.06 -2.55 -14.45
CA VAL A 318 17.95 -3.52 -14.55
C VAL A 318 18.29 -4.53 -15.63
N ILE A 319 18.04 -5.79 -15.31
CA ILE A 319 18.01 -6.88 -16.27
C ILE A 319 16.61 -7.46 -16.25
N ILE A 320 15.94 -7.52 -17.41
CA ILE A 320 14.66 -8.20 -17.59
C ILE A 320 14.88 -9.36 -18.55
N THR A 321 14.47 -10.56 -18.14
CA THR A 321 14.40 -11.75 -18.99
C THR A 321 12.96 -12.15 -19.18
N VAL A 322 12.63 -12.66 -20.35
CA VAL A 322 11.27 -13.13 -20.71
C VAL A 322 11.36 -14.52 -21.30
N ASP A 323 10.52 -15.40 -20.79
CA ASP A 323 10.19 -16.71 -21.35
C ASP A 323 8.79 -16.61 -21.95
N ASP A 324 8.73 -16.43 -23.27
CA ASP A 324 7.48 -16.40 -24.03
C ASP A 324 6.89 -17.82 -24.13
N GLY A 325 5.64 -17.98 -23.69
CA GLY A 325 4.93 -19.26 -23.70
C GLY A 325 5.21 -20.14 -22.49
N ASN A 326 5.96 -19.67 -21.48
CA ASN A 326 6.24 -20.39 -20.24
C ASN A 326 6.84 -21.79 -20.48
N ASN A 327 7.77 -21.90 -21.42
CA ASN A 327 8.38 -23.17 -21.84
C ASN A 327 9.72 -23.47 -21.14
N GLY A 328 10.18 -22.60 -20.27
CA GLY A 328 11.41 -22.68 -19.50
C GLY A 328 12.65 -22.20 -20.25
N SER A 329 12.48 -21.61 -21.44
CA SER A 329 13.57 -21.04 -22.23
C SER A 329 13.47 -19.51 -22.25
N ILE A 330 14.59 -18.83 -21.99
CA ILE A 330 14.63 -17.37 -22.11
C ILE A 330 14.66 -16.99 -23.58
N ASP A 331 13.61 -16.29 -24.06
CA ASP A 331 13.51 -15.81 -25.43
C ASP A 331 14.08 -14.41 -25.60
N ASN A 332 13.96 -13.56 -24.58
CA ASN A 332 14.43 -12.18 -24.63
C ASN A 332 15.15 -11.77 -23.35
N THR A 333 16.15 -10.90 -23.50
CA THR A 333 16.86 -10.28 -22.37
C THR A 333 17.16 -8.83 -22.70
N TRP A 334 16.81 -7.92 -21.79
CA TRP A 334 17.10 -6.49 -21.91
C TRP A 334 17.84 -5.98 -20.68
N THR A 335 18.75 -5.04 -20.91
CA THR A 335 19.52 -4.39 -19.87
C THR A 335 19.44 -2.88 -20.06
N PHE A 336 19.07 -2.15 -18.98
CA PHE A 336 18.92 -0.70 -19.02
C PHE A 336 19.09 -0.07 -17.61
N PRO A 337 19.24 1.26 -17.50
CA PRO A 337 19.36 1.93 -16.20
C PRO A 337 18.09 1.82 -15.35
N ALA A 338 18.24 1.66 -14.03
CA ALA A 338 17.11 1.54 -13.08
C ALA A 338 16.15 2.75 -13.12
N ALA A 339 16.65 3.93 -13.50
CA ALA A 339 15.81 5.12 -13.67
C ALA A 339 14.69 4.93 -14.72
N GLN A 340 14.89 4.07 -15.74
CA GLN A 340 13.86 3.79 -16.73
C GLN A 340 12.73 2.92 -16.15
N LEU A 341 13.05 1.95 -15.29
CA LEU A 341 12.04 1.14 -14.61
C LEU A 341 11.22 2.01 -13.64
N ASN A 342 11.89 2.88 -12.88
CA ASN A 342 11.21 3.81 -11.97
C ASN A 342 10.27 4.77 -12.72
N ALA A 343 10.63 5.18 -13.93
CA ALA A 343 9.78 6.01 -14.77
C ALA A 343 8.59 5.24 -15.38
N ALA A 344 8.71 3.94 -15.58
CA ALA A 344 7.65 3.10 -16.10
C ALA A 344 6.57 2.75 -15.04
N ALA A 345 6.91 2.81 -13.75
CA ALA A 345 5.99 2.64 -12.63
C ALA A 345 5.19 3.92 -12.29
N GLY A 346 5.48 5.04 -12.91
CA GLY A 346 4.84 6.37 -12.74
C GLY A 346 4.08 6.78 -13.97
#